data_923f76c5b0f99d9e450c94895eaa635e
#
_entry.id   923f76c5b0f99d9e450c94895eaa635e
#
_cell.length_a   1.000
_cell.length_b   1.000
_cell.length_c   1.000
_cell.angle_alpha   90.00
_cell.angle_beta   90.00
_cell.angle_gamma   90.00
#
_symmetry.space_group_name_H-M   'P 1'
#
loop_
_entity.id
_entity.type
_entity.pdbx_description
1 polymer ?
#
loop_
_entity_poly.entity_id
_entity_poly.type
_entity_poly.pdbx_seq_one_letter_code
_entity_poly.pdbx_strand_id
1 'polypeptide(L)'
;MKKIKLYDYQQKMLEDIINVLTSAATSTFYNENGKKKKVGSSVMVQMPTGTGKTYVMAAVVKWFLDNHDTGEVWIVAHRRELVEQMQQTLDRFCLDYGEKEMELKAKVRIRVLSIQWLNRHIDELEGAECTPGLIVVDEAHHAIATSYQDLFERNRKALKLGMTATPCRMNKKSFRKLFEILLKSPCTNDFILRGYLAPYDYVVIGKYSNDQLTVNQLKGRGSDGDYAIKEMDEKLNIPQTIQRLYDSVKKYADGKKGIVYAIDIVHAQAIAACYNALGLKSVALDSKTPAKKRKEMVEAFRRSEIDCLVNVNLFDEGFDCPDVEFIQMARPTLSLAKYLQMVGRGLRINHENKDKVCMIIDNVGNYRKFGLPDKPRNWESMFAGLRAGKGIIPTYVKKMQNIIAVNDEMITVKKANTARKKMTARQLKEYLKNVEPFQQDGRWGLRVMDDIIVKPIYTHISDFRGDYAECRIGIQKCLYGLLDRRGNIILPPEYKYIYRWNEHAVEVQGNDGYSRTIEL
;
A
#
# COMPACT_ATOMS: atom_id res chain seq x y z
N MET A 1 8.91 -33.01 1.87
CA MET A 1 8.68 -31.56 2.06
C MET A 1 7.81 -31.02 0.93
N LYS A 2 6.70 -30.35 1.21
CA LYS A 2 5.88 -29.75 0.15
C LYS A 2 6.60 -28.54 -0.42
N LYS A 3 7.00 -28.60 -1.70
CA LYS A 3 7.59 -27.50 -2.44
C LYS A 3 6.60 -26.32 -2.41
N ILE A 4 6.97 -25.14 -1.88
CA ILE A 4 6.09 -23.96 -1.88
C ILE A 4 5.84 -23.57 -3.32
N LYS A 5 4.57 -23.51 -3.72
CA LYS A 5 4.14 -23.11 -5.05
C LYS A 5 3.73 -21.63 -5.00
N LEU A 6 4.42 -20.80 -5.76
CA LEU A 6 4.02 -19.40 -5.96
C LEU A 6 2.71 -19.32 -6.77
N TYR A 7 1.90 -18.31 -6.50
CA TYR A 7 0.79 -17.96 -7.38
C TYR A 7 1.33 -17.43 -8.72
N ASP A 8 0.51 -17.48 -9.76
CA ASP A 8 0.87 -17.05 -11.11
C ASP A 8 1.45 -15.61 -11.16
N TYR A 9 0.82 -14.68 -10.47
CA TYR A 9 1.29 -13.28 -10.38
C TYR A 9 2.61 -13.14 -9.59
N GLN A 10 2.83 -14.00 -8.59
CA GLN A 10 4.09 -14.02 -7.83
C GLN A 10 5.21 -14.59 -8.67
N GLN A 11 4.93 -15.66 -9.42
CA GLN A 11 5.88 -16.26 -10.35
C GLN A 11 6.28 -15.27 -11.44
N LYS A 12 5.31 -14.59 -12.05
CA LYS A 12 5.58 -13.55 -13.03
C LYS A 12 6.41 -12.41 -12.44
N MET A 13 6.09 -11.95 -11.22
CA MET A 13 6.84 -10.89 -10.55
C MET A 13 8.28 -11.34 -10.27
N LEU A 14 8.50 -12.59 -9.87
CA LEU A 14 9.84 -13.17 -9.69
C LEU A 14 10.63 -13.11 -11.01
N GLU A 15 10.04 -13.53 -12.12
CA GLU A 15 10.64 -13.49 -13.45
C GLU A 15 11.00 -12.05 -13.87
N ASP A 16 10.09 -11.11 -13.68
CA ASP A 16 10.31 -9.69 -13.98
C ASP A 16 11.47 -9.11 -13.13
N ILE A 17 11.54 -9.46 -11.84
CA ILE A 17 12.64 -9.04 -10.94
C ILE A 17 13.98 -9.63 -11.44
N ILE A 18 14.01 -10.93 -11.72
CA ILE A 18 15.22 -11.62 -12.20
C ILE A 18 15.71 -10.97 -13.49
N ASN A 19 14.81 -10.72 -14.44
CA ASN A 19 15.16 -10.07 -15.71
C ASN A 19 15.82 -8.71 -15.51
N VAL A 20 15.33 -7.89 -14.55
CA VAL A 20 15.95 -6.60 -14.23
C VAL A 20 17.31 -6.80 -13.56
N LEU A 21 17.41 -7.70 -12.58
CA LEU A 21 18.65 -7.90 -11.83
C LEU A 21 19.76 -8.54 -12.66
N THR A 22 19.41 -9.35 -13.67
CA THR A 22 20.36 -10.03 -14.58
C THR A 22 20.62 -9.27 -15.87
N SER A 23 19.77 -8.28 -16.21
CA SER A 23 20.00 -7.49 -17.41
C SER A 23 21.35 -6.81 -17.33
N ALA A 24 22.18 -6.99 -18.37
CA ALA A 24 23.51 -6.40 -18.51
C ALA A 24 23.51 -4.87 -18.71
N ALA A 25 22.36 -4.24 -18.62
CA ALA A 25 22.20 -2.80 -18.46
C ALA A 25 22.79 -2.40 -17.10
N THR A 26 24.12 -2.51 -17.01
CA THR A 26 24.87 -1.84 -15.97
C THR A 26 24.51 -0.37 -16.06
N SER A 27 23.61 0.07 -15.21
CA SER A 27 23.28 1.45 -15.08
C SER A 27 24.55 2.23 -14.84
N THR A 28 24.82 3.06 -15.77
CA THR A 28 25.95 3.98 -15.67
C THR A 28 25.44 5.22 -14.97
N PHE A 29 25.66 5.31 -13.67
CA PHE A 29 25.52 6.57 -12.96
C PHE A 29 26.73 7.46 -13.26
N TYR A 30 26.45 8.69 -13.58
CA TYR A 30 27.47 9.73 -13.56
C TYR A 30 27.53 10.28 -12.13
N ASN A 31 28.70 10.19 -11.49
CA ASN A 31 28.91 10.88 -10.22
C ASN A 31 28.93 12.40 -10.44
N GLU A 32 28.93 13.16 -9.35
CA GLU A 32 28.99 14.65 -9.38
C GLU A 32 30.18 15.19 -10.22
N ASN A 33 31.18 14.35 -10.50
CA ASN A 33 32.37 14.65 -11.31
C ASN A 33 32.28 14.08 -12.74
N GLY A 34 31.13 13.66 -13.23
CA GLY A 34 30.91 13.18 -14.59
C GLY A 34 31.55 11.83 -14.94
N LYS A 35 32.08 11.07 -13.96
CA LYS A 35 32.69 9.75 -14.20
C LYS A 35 31.64 8.63 -14.15
N LYS A 36 31.66 7.78 -15.20
CA LYS A 36 30.85 6.53 -15.27
C LYS A 36 31.28 5.56 -14.18
N LYS A 37 30.38 5.13 -13.29
CA LYS A 37 30.61 4.05 -12.34
C LYS A 37 29.63 2.90 -12.59
N LYS A 38 30.17 1.67 -12.62
CA LYS A 38 29.35 0.45 -12.63
C LYS A 38 28.69 0.28 -11.27
N VAL A 39 27.37 0.21 -11.23
CA VAL A 39 26.56 -0.01 -10.02
C VAL A 39 25.78 -1.31 -10.23
N GLY A 40 25.57 -2.08 -9.17
CA GLY A 40 24.67 -3.25 -9.22
C GLY A 40 23.24 -2.79 -9.50
N SER A 41 22.51 -3.57 -10.30
CA SER A 41 21.11 -3.27 -10.64
C SER A 41 20.24 -3.12 -9.39
N SER A 42 19.32 -2.16 -9.41
CA SER A 42 18.45 -1.86 -8.28
C SER A 42 17.00 -1.74 -8.74
N VAL A 43 16.12 -2.49 -8.10
CA VAL A 43 14.69 -2.54 -8.43
C VAL A 43 13.83 -2.36 -7.19
N MET A 44 12.83 -1.51 -7.29
CA MET A 44 11.74 -1.44 -6.31
C MET A 44 10.51 -2.13 -6.87
N VAL A 45 9.84 -2.91 -6.04
CA VAL A 45 8.61 -3.65 -6.42
C VAL A 45 7.44 -3.13 -5.59
N GLN A 46 6.39 -2.72 -6.28
CA GLN A 46 5.12 -2.35 -5.67
C GLN A 46 4.16 -3.54 -5.73
N MET A 47 3.74 -4.02 -4.57
CA MET A 47 2.67 -5.02 -4.42
C MET A 47 1.76 -4.64 -3.25
N PRO A 48 0.41 -4.69 -3.39
CA PRO A 48 -0.51 -4.39 -2.31
C PRO A 48 -0.25 -5.21 -1.04
N THR A 49 -0.69 -4.70 0.11
CA THR A 49 -0.67 -5.46 1.37
C THR A 49 -1.52 -6.72 1.24
N GLY A 50 -1.03 -7.85 1.77
CA GLY A 50 -1.76 -9.14 1.73
C GLY A 50 -1.54 -9.97 0.46
N THR A 51 -0.72 -9.52 -0.51
CA THR A 51 -0.46 -10.25 -1.76
C THR A 51 0.81 -11.12 -1.72
N GLY A 52 1.40 -11.31 -0.54
CA GLY A 52 2.52 -12.23 -0.35
C GLY A 52 3.88 -11.69 -0.83
N LYS A 53 4.16 -10.41 -0.61
CA LYS A 53 5.48 -9.79 -0.86
C LYS A 53 6.63 -10.62 -0.30
N THR A 54 6.49 -11.07 0.94
CA THR A 54 7.53 -11.85 1.65
C THR A 54 7.86 -13.17 0.95
N TYR A 55 6.85 -13.80 0.31
CA TYR A 55 7.07 -15.02 -0.48
C TYR A 55 7.87 -14.73 -1.77
N VAL A 56 7.60 -13.62 -2.44
CA VAL A 56 8.38 -13.19 -3.61
C VAL A 56 9.82 -12.87 -3.20
N MET A 57 10.00 -12.17 -2.07
CA MET A 57 11.35 -11.91 -1.52
C MET A 57 12.13 -13.19 -1.27
N ALA A 58 11.55 -14.17 -0.57
CA ALA A 58 12.19 -15.45 -0.30
C ALA A 58 12.51 -16.23 -1.60
N ALA A 59 11.65 -16.14 -2.61
CA ALA A 59 11.92 -16.75 -3.91
C ALA A 59 13.08 -16.09 -4.66
N VAL A 60 13.22 -14.76 -4.57
CA VAL A 60 14.40 -14.04 -5.12
C VAL A 60 15.67 -14.41 -4.36
N VAL A 61 15.61 -14.50 -3.03
CA VAL A 61 16.73 -14.96 -2.20
C VAL A 61 17.18 -16.36 -2.65
N LYS A 62 16.22 -17.29 -2.77
CA LYS A 62 16.51 -18.64 -3.24
C LYS A 62 17.15 -18.64 -4.64
N TRP A 63 16.57 -17.90 -5.59
CA TRP A 63 17.13 -17.75 -6.93
C TRP A 63 18.58 -17.24 -6.88
N PHE A 64 18.86 -16.21 -6.04
CA PHE A 64 20.22 -15.69 -5.91
C PHE A 64 21.20 -16.75 -5.42
N LEU A 65 20.84 -17.51 -4.38
CA LEU A 65 21.69 -18.57 -3.84
C LEU A 65 21.93 -19.73 -4.82
N ASP A 66 20.92 -20.07 -5.62
CA ASP A 66 20.99 -21.15 -6.61
C ASP A 66 21.87 -20.76 -7.83
N ASN A 67 22.07 -19.45 -8.08
CA ASN A 67 22.78 -18.94 -9.26
C ASN A 67 24.10 -18.20 -8.97
N HIS A 68 24.46 -18.02 -7.69
CA HIS A 68 25.67 -17.32 -7.26
C HIS A 68 26.37 -18.13 -6.16
N ASP A 69 27.57 -18.59 -6.40
CA ASP A 69 28.33 -19.38 -5.43
C ASP A 69 28.91 -18.52 -4.29
N THR A 70 29.08 -17.24 -4.52
CA THR A 70 29.67 -16.27 -3.58
C THR A 70 28.75 -15.09 -3.30
N GLY A 71 29.04 -14.37 -2.23
CA GLY A 71 28.27 -13.22 -1.76
C GLY A 71 27.14 -13.62 -0.80
N GLU A 72 26.95 -12.79 0.19
CA GLU A 72 25.86 -12.92 1.16
C GLU A 72 24.58 -12.27 0.64
N VAL A 73 23.44 -12.69 1.17
CA VAL A 73 22.16 -11.99 1.04
C VAL A 73 21.86 -11.31 2.35
N TRP A 74 21.74 -9.98 2.30
CA TRP A 74 21.32 -9.20 3.46
C TRP A 74 19.86 -8.79 3.31
N ILE A 75 18.99 -9.30 4.18
CA ILE A 75 17.58 -8.92 4.24
C ILE A 75 17.43 -7.90 5.36
N VAL A 76 17.06 -6.67 4.99
CA VAL A 76 17.05 -5.53 5.90
C VAL A 76 15.64 -5.03 6.12
N ALA A 77 15.22 -4.99 7.37
CA ALA A 77 13.93 -4.44 7.79
C ALA A 77 14.13 -3.31 8.79
N HIS A 78 13.13 -2.44 8.94
CA HIS A 78 13.21 -1.32 9.88
C HIS A 78 12.60 -1.65 11.26
N ARG A 79 11.92 -2.80 11.41
CA ARG A 79 11.33 -3.29 12.66
C ARG A 79 11.70 -4.74 12.93
N ARG A 80 11.84 -5.08 14.21
CA ARG A 80 12.21 -6.42 14.64
C ARG A 80 11.14 -7.47 14.32
N GLU A 81 9.88 -7.09 14.40
CA GLU A 81 8.76 -7.97 14.05
C GLU A 81 8.78 -8.40 12.57
N LEU A 82 9.27 -7.52 11.68
CA LEU A 82 9.46 -7.84 10.26
C LEU A 82 10.63 -8.81 10.05
N VAL A 83 11.70 -8.68 10.86
CA VAL A 83 12.82 -9.63 10.87
C VAL A 83 12.32 -11.03 11.24
N GLU A 84 11.56 -11.17 12.33
CA GLU A 84 10.97 -12.45 12.76
C GLU A 84 10.03 -13.04 11.69
N GLN A 85 9.20 -12.23 11.06
CA GLN A 85 8.32 -12.68 9.98
C GLN A 85 9.08 -13.17 8.76
N MET A 86 10.18 -12.50 8.41
CA MET A 86 11.04 -12.92 7.31
C MET A 86 11.70 -14.26 7.64
N GLN A 87 12.25 -14.42 8.84
CA GLN A 87 12.85 -15.68 9.30
C GLN A 87 11.87 -16.84 9.19
N GLN A 88 10.63 -16.69 9.70
CA GLN A 88 9.58 -17.70 9.55
C GLN A 88 9.26 -18.03 8.09
N THR A 89 9.39 -17.05 7.18
CA THR A 89 9.17 -17.31 5.75
C THR A 89 10.34 -18.07 5.15
N LEU A 90 11.58 -17.71 5.50
CA LEU A 90 12.77 -18.44 5.05
C LEU A 90 12.73 -19.89 5.50
N ASP A 91 12.29 -20.17 6.75
CA ASP A 91 12.07 -21.53 7.26
C ASP A 91 11.11 -22.33 6.35
N ARG A 92 10.03 -21.71 5.91
CA ARG A 92 9.07 -22.36 4.99
C ARG A 92 9.68 -22.66 3.62
N PHE A 93 10.67 -21.86 3.19
CA PHE A 93 11.44 -22.09 1.97
C PHE A 93 12.64 -23.02 2.19
N CYS A 94 12.85 -23.50 3.42
CA CYS A 94 14.00 -24.32 3.82
C CYS A 94 15.34 -23.64 3.47
N LEU A 95 15.44 -22.36 3.76
CA LEU A 95 16.64 -21.55 3.56
C LEU A 95 17.30 -21.28 4.91
N ASP A 96 18.54 -21.72 5.05
CA ASP A 96 19.33 -21.48 6.25
C ASP A 96 19.79 -20.02 6.33
N TYR A 97 19.63 -19.40 7.48
CA TYR A 97 20.05 -18.04 7.77
C TYR A 97 20.77 -17.97 9.12
N GLY A 98 21.56 -16.93 9.35
CA GLY A 98 22.18 -16.69 10.67
C GLY A 98 21.12 -16.38 11.72
N GLU A 99 21.05 -17.20 12.75
CA GLU A 99 20.00 -17.13 13.79
C GLU A 99 20.14 -15.92 14.70
N LYS A 100 21.31 -15.31 14.79
CA LYS A 100 21.57 -14.17 15.68
C LYS A 100 22.21 -13.02 14.92
N GLU A 101 21.69 -11.82 15.14
CA GLU A 101 22.31 -10.56 14.74
C GLU A 101 23.78 -10.48 15.23
N MET A 102 24.16 -11.23 16.27
CA MET A 102 25.47 -11.17 16.95
C MET A 102 26.53 -12.15 16.40
N GLU A 103 26.21 -13.07 15.47
CA GLU A 103 27.20 -13.98 14.91
C GLU A 103 27.92 -13.38 13.69
N LEU A 104 28.67 -12.30 13.92
CA LEU A 104 29.45 -11.59 12.90
C LEU A 104 30.44 -12.49 12.13
N LYS A 105 31.03 -13.50 12.81
CA LYS A 105 32.04 -14.40 12.25
C LYS A 105 31.49 -15.70 11.64
N ALA A 106 30.18 -15.96 11.76
CA ALA A 106 29.60 -17.15 11.14
C ALA A 106 29.58 -17.01 9.62
N LYS A 107 30.09 -18.04 8.90
CA LYS A 107 29.97 -18.13 7.44
C LYS A 107 28.52 -18.49 7.07
N VAL A 108 27.65 -17.49 7.01
CA VAL A 108 26.26 -17.65 6.62
C VAL A 108 26.03 -17.02 5.26
N ARG A 109 25.14 -17.60 4.46
CA ARG A 109 24.78 -17.07 3.15
C ARG A 109 23.63 -16.05 3.22
N ILE A 110 22.83 -16.06 4.29
CA ILE A 110 21.69 -15.14 4.51
C ILE A 110 21.82 -14.51 5.88
N ARG A 111 21.72 -13.18 5.94
CA ARG A 111 21.56 -12.42 7.18
C ARG A 111 20.24 -11.67 7.16
N VAL A 112 19.45 -11.81 8.22
CA VAL A 112 18.20 -11.05 8.41
C VAL A 112 18.43 -10.02 9.51
N LEU A 113 18.48 -8.74 9.15
CA LEU A 113 19.02 -7.68 9.99
C LEU A 113 18.02 -6.52 10.14
N SER A 114 17.99 -5.92 11.32
CA SER A 114 17.35 -4.61 11.44
C SER A 114 18.31 -3.51 10.97
N ILE A 115 17.79 -2.47 10.31
CA ILE A 115 18.63 -1.36 9.85
C ILE A 115 19.35 -0.66 11.01
N GLN A 116 18.73 -0.62 12.19
CA GLN A 116 19.31 -0.01 13.39
C GLN A 116 20.51 -0.80 13.90
N TRP A 117 20.42 -2.13 13.88
CA TRP A 117 21.54 -2.99 14.25
C TRP A 117 22.65 -2.88 13.21
N LEU A 118 22.30 -2.97 11.92
CA LEU A 118 23.25 -2.89 10.83
C LEU A 118 24.08 -1.60 10.87
N ASN A 119 23.45 -0.45 11.11
CA ASN A 119 24.15 0.83 11.19
C ASN A 119 25.18 0.92 12.32
N ARG A 120 25.01 0.11 13.38
CA ARG A 120 25.97 0.09 14.51
C ARG A 120 27.14 -0.86 14.28
N HIS A 121 26.95 -1.87 13.43
CA HIS A 121 27.90 -2.98 13.27
C HIS A 121 28.40 -3.11 11.82
N ILE A 122 28.11 -2.14 10.94
CA ILE A 122 28.48 -2.23 9.52
C ILE A 122 30.01 -2.29 9.32
N ASP A 123 30.75 -1.49 10.10
CA ASP A 123 32.23 -1.48 10.04
C ASP A 123 32.83 -2.81 10.52
N GLU A 124 32.20 -3.49 11.50
CA GLU A 124 32.61 -4.80 11.98
C GLU A 124 32.34 -5.89 10.90
N LEU A 125 31.21 -5.80 10.17
CA LEU A 125 30.90 -6.69 9.06
C LEU A 125 31.90 -6.50 7.91
N GLU A 126 32.23 -5.26 7.56
CA GLU A 126 33.23 -4.95 6.53
C GLU A 126 34.62 -5.46 6.95
N GLY A 127 35.00 -5.30 8.23
CA GLY A 127 36.26 -5.86 8.77
C GLY A 127 36.31 -7.38 8.79
N ALA A 128 35.17 -8.06 8.81
CA ALA A 128 35.04 -9.51 8.71
C ALA A 128 34.89 -10.01 7.25
N GLU A 129 35.11 -9.15 6.25
CA GLU A 129 34.96 -9.43 4.81
C GLU A 129 33.56 -9.93 4.41
N CYS A 130 32.55 -9.64 5.24
CA CYS A 130 31.16 -9.96 4.96
C CYS A 130 30.60 -8.95 3.95
N THR A 131 30.55 -9.32 2.68
CA THR A 131 30.06 -8.45 1.61
C THR A 131 28.77 -9.01 1.00
N PRO A 132 27.68 -8.20 0.94
CA PRO A 132 26.46 -8.65 0.30
C PRO A 132 26.60 -8.64 -1.22
N GLY A 133 26.16 -9.74 -1.85
CA GLY A 133 25.91 -9.79 -3.29
C GLY A 133 24.48 -9.35 -3.64
N LEU A 134 23.54 -9.50 -2.68
CA LEU A 134 22.16 -9.06 -2.80
C LEU A 134 21.71 -8.40 -1.49
N ILE A 135 21.13 -7.20 -1.59
CA ILE A 135 20.46 -6.52 -0.48
C ILE A 135 18.96 -6.47 -0.76
N VAL A 136 18.18 -7.03 0.14
CA VAL A 136 16.70 -7.02 0.09
C VAL A 136 16.17 -6.12 1.19
N VAL A 137 15.36 -5.12 0.83
CA VAL A 137 14.75 -4.18 1.78
C VAL A 137 13.25 -4.39 1.81
N ASP A 138 12.73 -4.83 2.96
CA ASP A 138 11.29 -4.86 3.19
C ASP A 138 10.78 -3.49 3.62
N GLU A 139 9.53 -3.19 3.25
CA GLU A 139 8.89 -1.87 3.38
C GLU A 139 9.80 -0.73 2.88
N ALA A 140 10.32 -0.92 1.67
CA ALA A 140 11.33 -0.06 1.03
C ALA A 140 10.92 1.41 0.87
N HIS A 141 9.67 1.77 1.17
CA HIS A 141 9.27 3.18 1.28
C HIS A 141 9.99 3.92 2.44
N HIS A 142 10.61 3.18 3.37
CA HIS A 142 11.51 3.75 4.39
C HIS A 142 12.94 3.98 3.88
N ALA A 143 13.33 3.39 2.74
CA ALA A 143 14.71 3.38 2.25
C ALA A 143 15.33 4.77 1.93
N ILE A 144 14.52 5.83 1.84
CA ILE A 144 15.04 7.20 1.65
C ILE A 144 15.72 7.76 2.93
N ALA A 145 15.63 7.09 4.07
CA ALA A 145 16.39 7.49 5.26
C ALA A 145 17.89 7.35 5.00
N THR A 146 18.69 8.25 5.60
CA THR A 146 20.15 8.32 5.40
C THR A 146 20.83 6.98 5.63
N SER A 147 20.39 6.23 6.63
CA SER A 147 20.92 4.91 6.97
C SER A 147 20.86 3.89 5.82
N TYR A 148 19.80 3.90 5.01
CA TYR A 148 19.71 3.04 3.83
C TYR A 148 20.53 3.57 2.66
N GLN A 149 20.64 4.90 2.53
CA GLN A 149 21.49 5.52 1.52
C GLN A 149 22.96 5.13 1.76
N ASP A 150 23.42 5.25 3.01
CA ASP A 150 24.78 4.87 3.41
C ASP A 150 25.03 3.37 3.16
N LEU A 151 24.06 2.50 3.50
CA LEU A 151 24.15 1.07 3.20
C LEU A 151 24.34 0.81 1.71
N PHE A 152 23.57 1.47 0.84
CA PHE A 152 23.64 1.28 -0.61
C PHE A 152 24.93 1.87 -1.19
N GLU A 153 25.40 2.99 -0.67
CA GLU A 153 26.66 3.62 -1.08
C GLU A 153 27.88 2.74 -0.74
N ARG A 154 27.92 2.18 0.45
CA ARG A 154 28.98 1.25 0.87
C ARG A 154 28.98 -0.03 0.02
N ASN A 155 27.81 -0.53 -0.36
CA ASN A 155 27.62 -1.78 -1.10
C ASN A 155 27.15 -1.54 -2.54
N ARG A 156 27.85 -0.67 -3.28
CA ARG A 156 27.46 -0.29 -4.65
C ARG A 156 27.37 -1.43 -5.64
N LYS A 157 28.22 -2.47 -5.49
CA LYS A 157 28.26 -3.63 -6.39
C LYS A 157 27.12 -4.63 -6.14
N ALA A 158 26.53 -4.63 -4.95
CA ALA A 158 25.44 -5.52 -4.63
C ALA A 158 24.20 -5.25 -5.50
N LEU A 159 23.47 -6.29 -5.86
CA LEU A 159 22.11 -6.19 -6.39
C LEU A 159 21.18 -5.67 -5.28
N LYS A 160 20.16 -4.90 -5.63
CA LYS A 160 19.27 -4.28 -4.65
C LYS A 160 17.82 -4.52 -5.02
N LEU A 161 17.07 -5.13 -4.10
CA LEU A 161 15.63 -5.35 -4.21
C LEU A 161 14.91 -4.61 -3.08
N GLY A 162 14.05 -3.68 -3.40
CA GLY A 162 13.14 -3.04 -2.45
C GLY A 162 11.71 -3.51 -2.66
N MET A 163 11.02 -3.96 -1.59
CA MET A 163 9.62 -4.35 -1.65
C MET A 163 8.77 -3.37 -0.85
N THR A 164 7.65 -2.91 -1.41
CA THR A 164 6.71 -2.04 -0.70
C THR A 164 5.30 -2.16 -1.26
N ALA A 165 4.29 -1.87 -0.42
CA ALA A 165 2.93 -1.69 -0.91
C ALA A 165 2.73 -0.28 -1.50
N THR A 166 3.54 0.68 -1.08
CA THR A 166 3.31 2.11 -1.32
C THR A 166 4.63 2.82 -1.62
N PRO A 167 5.07 2.87 -2.89
CA PRO A 167 6.28 3.58 -3.30
C PRO A 167 6.05 5.10 -3.27
N CYS A 168 5.70 5.62 -2.09
CA CYS A 168 5.44 7.04 -1.88
C CYS A 168 5.82 7.48 -0.46
N ARG A 169 6.18 8.75 -0.30
CA ARG A 169 6.42 9.39 1.00
C ARG A 169 5.72 10.74 1.10
N MET A 170 5.43 11.15 2.33
CA MET A 170 4.81 12.46 2.60
C MET A 170 5.70 13.63 2.17
N ASN A 171 7.02 13.51 2.32
CA ASN A 171 8.00 14.51 1.91
C ASN A 171 8.26 14.55 0.40
N LYS A 172 7.61 13.71 -0.39
CA LYS A 172 7.71 13.63 -1.86
C LYS A 172 9.13 13.48 -2.41
N LYS A 173 10.07 12.95 -1.63
CA LYS A 173 11.40 12.63 -2.12
C LYS A 173 11.33 11.47 -3.11
N SER A 174 12.08 11.58 -4.21
CA SER A 174 12.17 10.55 -5.25
C SER A 174 12.94 9.33 -4.75
N PHE A 175 12.48 8.14 -5.13
CA PHE A 175 13.19 6.88 -4.92
C PHE A 175 14.21 6.59 -6.03
N ARG A 176 14.19 7.32 -7.14
CA ARG A 176 15.11 7.12 -8.30
C ARG A 176 16.60 7.27 -7.96
N LYS A 177 16.93 7.87 -6.81
CA LYS A 177 18.32 7.91 -6.31
C LYS A 177 18.80 6.58 -5.74
N LEU A 178 17.88 5.68 -5.37
CA LEU A 178 18.17 4.41 -4.72
C LEU A 178 17.80 3.20 -5.59
N PHE A 179 16.71 3.32 -6.33
CA PHE A 179 16.19 2.29 -7.20
C PHE A 179 15.96 2.85 -8.61
N GLU A 180 16.46 2.15 -9.61
CA GLU A 180 16.41 2.59 -11.00
C GLU A 180 15.04 2.36 -11.61
N ILE A 181 14.44 1.22 -11.29
CA ILE A 181 13.21 0.72 -11.89
C ILE A 181 12.17 0.47 -10.81
N LEU A 182 10.92 0.81 -11.12
CA LEU A 182 9.74 0.39 -10.36
C LEU A 182 9.00 -0.70 -11.13
N LEU A 183 8.93 -1.91 -10.57
CA LEU A 183 8.03 -2.96 -11.04
C LEU A 183 6.70 -2.88 -10.28
N LYS A 184 5.60 -3.03 -11.00
CA LYS A 184 4.25 -2.95 -10.42
C LYS A 184 3.51 -4.26 -10.61
N SER A 185 2.90 -4.76 -9.54
CA SER A 185 1.95 -5.87 -9.62
C SER A 185 0.60 -5.40 -10.20
N PRO A 186 -0.34 -6.33 -10.49
CA PRO A 186 -1.74 -5.97 -10.69
C PRO A 186 -2.27 -5.08 -9.58
N CYS A 187 -3.30 -4.29 -9.86
CA CYS A 187 -3.91 -3.38 -8.89
C CYS A 187 -4.73 -4.14 -7.83
N THR A 188 -5.05 -3.48 -6.72
CA THR A 188 -5.83 -4.07 -5.61
C THR A 188 -7.17 -4.64 -6.09
N ASN A 189 -7.85 -3.94 -7.02
CA ASN A 189 -9.12 -4.43 -7.57
C ASN A 189 -8.96 -5.74 -8.36
N ASP A 190 -7.89 -5.87 -9.16
CA ASP A 190 -7.60 -7.12 -9.88
C ASP A 190 -7.41 -8.30 -8.92
N PHE A 191 -6.71 -8.08 -7.80
CA PHE A 191 -6.53 -9.10 -6.76
C PHE A 191 -7.85 -9.50 -6.09
N ILE A 192 -8.75 -8.53 -5.84
CA ILE A 192 -10.08 -8.80 -5.32
C ILE A 192 -10.90 -9.62 -6.34
N LEU A 193 -10.92 -9.21 -7.61
CA LEU A 193 -11.64 -9.91 -8.67
C LEU A 193 -11.16 -11.33 -8.89
N ARG A 194 -9.85 -11.57 -8.71
CA ARG A 194 -9.22 -12.89 -8.83
C ARG A 194 -9.30 -13.70 -7.53
N GLY A 195 -9.79 -13.11 -6.44
CA GLY A 195 -9.95 -13.77 -5.14
C GLY A 195 -8.65 -14.00 -4.38
N TYR A 196 -7.61 -13.20 -4.66
CA TYR A 196 -6.38 -13.16 -3.87
C TYR A 196 -6.45 -12.14 -2.73
N LEU A 197 -7.41 -11.22 -2.78
CA LEU A 197 -7.80 -10.33 -1.69
C LEU A 197 -9.30 -10.44 -1.46
N ALA A 198 -9.73 -10.21 -0.22
CA ALA A 198 -11.13 -10.22 0.16
C ALA A 198 -11.86 -8.98 -0.37
N PRO A 199 -13.11 -9.13 -0.83
CA PRO A 199 -13.98 -7.99 -1.09
C PRO A 199 -14.30 -7.23 0.19
N TYR A 200 -14.78 -5.99 0.06
CA TYR A 200 -15.04 -5.15 1.22
C TYR A 200 -16.22 -4.20 1.01
N ASP A 201 -16.92 -3.92 2.10
CA ASP A 201 -17.82 -2.80 2.26
C ASP A 201 -17.07 -1.61 2.87
N TYR A 202 -17.46 -0.39 2.56
CA TYR A 202 -16.82 0.81 3.10
C TYR A 202 -17.88 1.84 3.51
N VAL A 203 -17.81 2.24 4.77
CA VAL A 203 -18.62 3.33 5.32
C VAL A 203 -17.73 4.44 5.86
N VAL A 204 -18.17 5.68 5.72
CA VAL A 204 -17.42 6.88 6.15
C VAL A 204 -18.35 7.84 6.88
N ILE A 205 -17.85 8.54 7.89
CA ILE A 205 -18.62 9.58 8.59
C ILE A 205 -19.10 10.67 7.64
N GLY A 206 -20.24 11.27 7.94
CA GLY A 206 -20.80 12.40 7.21
C GLY A 206 -19.83 13.59 7.11
N LYS A 207 -19.88 14.32 6.00
CA LYS A 207 -18.96 15.44 5.74
C LYS A 207 -19.08 16.56 6.76
N TYR A 208 -20.26 16.74 7.29
CA TYR A 208 -20.61 17.81 8.24
C TYR A 208 -20.81 17.29 9.67
N SER A 209 -20.46 16.03 9.93
CA SER A 209 -20.45 15.50 11.29
C SER A 209 -19.46 16.25 12.17
N ASN A 210 -19.75 16.34 13.47
CA ASN A 210 -18.88 17.01 14.43
C ASN A 210 -17.45 16.46 14.40
N ASP A 211 -17.29 15.13 14.33
CA ASP A 211 -15.97 14.49 14.28
C ASP A 211 -15.23 14.85 12.98
N GLN A 212 -15.92 14.89 11.82
CA GLN A 212 -15.28 15.32 10.58
C GLN A 212 -14.88 16.80 10.61
N LEU A 213 -15.70 17.65 11.18
CA LEU A 213 -15.37 19.07 11.33
C LEU A 213 -14.17 19.25 12.26
N THR A 214 -14.10 18.48 13.35
CA THR A 214 -12.95 18.44 14.26
C THR A 214 -11.67 17.97 13.54
N VAL A 215 -11.74 16.88 12.75
CA VAL A 215 -10.61 16.41 11.94
C VAL A 215 -10.14 17.48 10.95
N ASN A 216 -11.07 18.20 10.32
CA ASN A 216 -10.73 19.27 9.37
C ASN A 216 -10.01 20.47 10.04
N GLN A 217 -10.15 20.65 11.35
CA GLN A 217 -9.51 21.70 12.15
C GLN A 217 -8.11 21.32 12.65
N LEU A 218 -7.64 20.07 12.45
CA LEU A 218 -6.31 19.64 12.86
C LEU A 218 -5.23 20.35 12.03
N LYS A 219 -4.39 21.17 12.68
CA LYS A 219 -3.32 21.96 12.05
C LYS A 219 -1.94 21.45 12.38
N GLY A 220 -1.74 20.93 13.60
CA GLY A 220 -0.46 20.42 14.09
C GLY A 220 0.11 19.29 13.24
N ARG A 221 1.44 19.25 13.13
CA ARG A 221 2.17 18.20 12.40
C ARG A 221 3.23 17.61 13.30
N GLY A 222 3.33 16.27 13.27
CA GLY A 222 4.42 15.52 13.88
C GLY A 222 5.71 15.61 13.06
N SER A 223 6.79 15.08 13.58
CA SER A 223 8.09 15.03 12.90
C SER A 223 8.07 14.19 11.61
N ASP A 224 7.15 13.24 11.50
CA ASP A 224 6.90 12.43 10.30
C ASP A 224 6.02 13.15 9.26
N GLY A 225 5.52 14.35 9.58
CA GLY A 225 4.63 15.16 8.75
C GLY A 225 3.15 14.78 8.83
N ASP A 226 2.78 13.76 9.59
CA ASP A 226 1.39 13.37 9.88
C ASP A 226 0.75 14.35 10.90
N TYR A 227 -0.51 14.19 11.23
CA TYR A 227 -1.13 14.98 12.28
C TYR A 227 -0.40 14.80 13.61
N ALA A 228 -0.27 15.88 14.38
CA ALA A 228 0.32 15.86 15.72
C ALA A 228 -0.53 15.00 16.67
N ILE A 229 0.07 13.98 17.28
CA ILE A 229 -0.63 13.02 18.16
C ILE A 229 -1.35 13.76 19.28
N LYS A 230 -0.66 14.70 19.96
CA LYS A 230 -1.22 15.48 21.06
C LYS A 230 -2.51 16.23 20.66
N GLU A 231 -2.52 16.89 19.50
CA GLU A 231 -3.69 17.61 19.03
C GLU A 231 -4.85 16.68 18.67
N MET A 232 -4.52 15.50 18.07
CA MET A 232 -5.54 14.48 17.78
C MET A 232 -6.17 13.95 19.07
N ASP A 233 -5.35 13.62 20.06
CA ASP A 233 -5.82 13.09 21.34
C ASP A 233 -6.69 14.11 22.07
N GLU A 234 -6.23 15.35 22.24
CA GLU A 234 -6.99 16.42 22.89
C GLU A 234 -8.37 16.66 22.25
N LYS A 235 -8.50 16.50 20.92
CA LYS A 235 -9.74 16.84 20.20
C LYS A 235 -10.66 15.66 19.94
N LEU A 236 -10.13 14.44 19.83
CA LEU A 236 -10.90 13.26 19.43
C LEU A 236 -11.02 12.20 20.54
N ASN A 237 -10.14 12.21 21.54
CA ASN A 237 -10.23 11.29 22.68
C ASN A 237 -11.21 11.83 23.75
N ILE A 238 -12.47 11.99 23.36
CA ILE A 238 -13.54 12.45 24.22
C ILE A 238 -14.66 11.41 24.28
N PRO A 239 -15.39 11.29 25.41
CA PRO A 239 -16.39 10.23 25.62
C PRO A 239 -17.43 10.13 24.48
N GLN A 240 -17.90 11.27 23.99
CA GLN A 240 -18.92 11.31 22.92
C GLN A 240 -18.39 10.76 21.58
N THR A 241 -17.13 11.05 21.24
CA THR A 241 -16.51 10.50 20.03
C THR A 241 -16.29 9.00 20.18
N ILE A 242 -15.80 8.54 21.34
CA ILE A 242 -15.60 7.11 21.61
C ILE A 242 -16.91 6.34 21.58
N GLN A 243 -18.00 6.91 22.13
CA GLN A 243 -19.35 6.31 22.04
C GLN A 243 -19.76 6.13 20.56
N ARG A 244 -19.58 7.15 19.71
CA ARG A 244 -19.89 7.06 18.27
C ARG A 244 -19.03 6.02 17.54
N LEU A 245 -17.79 5.79 17.99
CA LEU A 245 -16.97 4.68 17.46
C LEU A 245 -17.64 3.34 17.74
N TYR A 246 -18.07 3.11 18.99
CA TYR A 246 -18.80 1.89 19.38
C TYR A 246 -20.11 1.73 18.59
N ASP A 247 -20.92 2.77 18.51
CA ASP A 247 -22.21 2.75 17.79
C ASP A 247 -22.01 2.39 16.31
N SER A 248 -20.91 2.85 15.71
CA SER A 248 -20.55 2.51 14.33
C SER A 248 -20.22 1.01 14.17
N VAL A 249 -19.45 0.43 15.11
CA VAL A 249 -19.17 -1.02 15.10
C VAL A 249 -20.44 -1.81 15.29
N LYS A 250 -21.25 -1.43 16.29
CA LYS A 250 -22.53 -2.10 16.57
C LYS A 250 -23.48 -2.06 15.36
N LYS A 251 -23.53 -0.93 14.63
CA LYS A 251 -24.41 -0.78 13.46
C LYS A 251 -23.92 -1.52 12.22
N TYR A 252 -22.60 -1.56 11.95
CA TYR A 252 -22.06 -2.03 10.67
C TYR A 252 -21.26 -3.32 10.75
N ALA A 253 -20.82 -3.72 11.93
CA ALA A 253 -19.94 -4.87 12.15
C ALA A 253 -20.33 -5.68 13.40
N ASP A 254 -21.59 -5.67 13.80
CA ASP A 254 -22.09 -6.46 14.94
C ASP A 254 -21.77 -7.94 14.74
N GLY A 255 -21.26 -8.59 15.79
CA GLY A 255 -20.87 -10.00 15.77
C GLY A 255 -19.61 -10.32 14.96
N LYS A 256 -18.91 -9.32 14.40
CA LYS A 256 -17.67 -9.50 13.63
C LYS A 256 -16.44 -9.24 14.47
N LYS A 257 -15.33 -9.94 14.13
CA LYS A 257 -14.01 -9.70 14.73
C LYS A 257 -13.24 -8.61 13.96
N GLY A 258 -12.56 -7.71 14.67
CA GLY A 258 -11.86 -6.65 13.96
C GLY A 258 -10.74 -5.93 14.69
N ILE A 259 -10.18 -4.95 13.98
CA ILE A 259 -9.10 -4.10 14.48
C ILE A 259 -9.56 -2.64 14.45
N VAL A 260 -9.36 -1.94 15.57
CA VAL A 260 -9.52 -0.49 15.67
C VAL A 260 -8.15 0.17 15.70
N TYR A 261 -7.93 1.13 14.84
CA TYR A 261 -6.69 1.93 14.80
C TYR A 261 -6.88 3.22 15.60
N ALA A 262 -6.27 3.26 16.79
CA ALA A 262 -6.33 4.38 17.71
C ALA A 262 -5.20 5.40 17.49
N ILE A 263 -5.35 6.59 18.05
CA ILE A 263 -4.40 7.71 17.96
C ILE A 263 -3.13 7.38 18.72
N ASP A 264 -3.28 7.04 20.00
CA ASP A 264 -2.20 6.72 20.93
C ASP A 264 -2.67 5.69 21.99
N ILE A 265 -1.83 5.45 22.99
CA ILE A 265 -2.07 4.43 24.01
C ILE A 265 -3.28 4.81 24.89
N VAL A 266 -3.42 6.08 25.24
CA VAL A 266 -4.52 6.56 26.11
C VAL A 266 -5.85 6.42 25.38
N HIS A 267 -5.91 6.84 24.12
CA HIS A 267 -7.09 6.67 23.28
C HIS A 267 -7.44 5.19 23.08
N ALA A 268 -6.44 4.31 22.86
CA ALA A 268 -6.69 2.86 22.71
C ALA A 268 -7.28 2.24 23.96
N GLN A 269 -6.78 2.62 25.15
CA GLN A 269 -7.29 2.17 26.42
C GLN A 269 -8.73 2.66 26.68
N ALA A 270 -9.01 3.93 26.36
CA ALA A 270 -10.34 4.50 26.49
C ALA A 270 -11.36 3.82 25.56
N ILE A 271 -10.99 3.54 24.30
CA ILE A 271 -11.82 2.77 23.37
C ILE A 271 -12.09 1.37 23.91
N ALA A 272 -11.04 0.63 24.31
CA ALA A 272 -11.19 -0.74 24.82
C ALA A 272 -12.05 -0.78 26.09
N ALA A 273 -11.89 0.16 27.00
CA ALA A 273 -12.72 0.28 28.21
C ALA A 273 -14.21 0.52 27.86
N CYS A 274 -14.50 1.45 26.97
CA CYS A 274 -15.87 1.73 26.51
C CYS A 274 -16.49 0.50 25.85
N TYR A 275 -15.76 -0.15 24.95
CA TYR A 275 -16.24 -1.33 24.21
C TYR A 275 -16.56 -2.50 25.16
N ASN A 276 -15.68 -2.77 26.12
CA ASN A 276 -15.91 -3.78 27.15
C ASN A 276 -17.13 -3.47 28.03
N ALA A 277 -17.30 -2.20 28.44
CA ALA A 277 -18.45 -1.78 29.22
C ALA A 277 -19.78 -1.97 28.45
N LEU A 278 -19.74 -1.94 27.12
CA LEU A 278 -20.88 -2.11 26.24
C LEU A 278 -20.99 -3.53 25.65
N GLY A 279 -20.19 -4.49 26.17
CA GLY A 279 -20.30 -5.91 25.85
C GLY A 279 -19.50 -6.41 24.65
N LEU A 280 -18.62 -5.57 24.04
CA LEU A 280 -17.71 -5.99 22.97
C LEU A 280 -16.33 -6.27 23.58
N LYS A 281 -15.93 -7.55 23.67
CA LYS A 281 -14.66 -7.99 24.28
C LYS A 281 -13.47 -7.41 23.53
N SER A 282 -12.83 -6.40 24.12
CA SER A 282 -11.80 -5.59 23.46
C SER A 282 -10.54 -5.51 24.29
N VAL A 283 -9.38 -5.49 23.63
CA VAL A 283 -8.07 -5.35 24.26
C VAL A 283 -7.25 -4.29 23.53
N ALA A 284 -6.68 -3.36 24.28
CA ALA A 284 -5.70 -2.40 23.77
C ALA A 284 -4.31 -3.04 23.69
N LEU A 285 -3.66 -2.88 22.55
CA LEU A 285 -2.30 -3.36 22.28
C LEU A 285 -1.41 -2.21 21.78
N ASP A 286 -0.25 -2.07 22.41
CA ASP A 286 0.72 -1.02 22.11
C ASP A 286 2.16 -1.54 22.18
N SER A 287 3.12 -0.67 21.84
CA SER A 287 4.56 -1.00 21.85
C SER A 287 5.11 -1.35 23.25
N LYS A 288 4.43 -0.96 24.32
CA LYS A 288 4.81 -1.28 25.71
C LYS A 288 4.26 -2.63 26.17
N THR A 289 3.30 -3.20 25.44
CA THR A 289 2.75 -4.53 25.73
C THR A 289 3.85 -5.59 25.55
N PRO A 290 4.22 -6.38 26.59
CA PRO A 290 5.25 -7.40 26.47
C PRO A 290 4.96 -8.39 25.34
N ALA A 291 6.00 -8.81 24.61
CA ALA A 291 5.85 -9.66 23.41
C ALA A 291 5.07 -10.96 23.70
N LYS A 292 5.32 -11.61 24.84
CA LYS A 292 4.59 -12.81 25.28
C LYS A 292 3.10 -12.54 25.42
N LYS A 293 2.73 -11.48 26.17
CA LYS A 293 1.35 -11.09 26.40
C LYS A 293 0.65 -10.69 25.09
N ARG A 294 1.36 -10.00 24.19
CA ARG A 294 0.86 -9.66 22.85
C ARG A 294 0.51 -10.91 22.05
N LYS A 295 1.41 -11.91 22.05
CA LYS A 295 1.18 -13.18 21.36
C LYS A 295 -0.04 -13.92 21.94
N GLU A 296 -0.17 -13.98 23.26
CA GLU A 296 -1.32 -14.58 23.95
C GLU A 296 -2.64 -13.90 23.57
N MET A 297 -2.67 -12.55 23.54
CA MET A 297 -3.87 -11.80 23.16
C MET A 297 -4.24 -11.99 21.68
N VAL A 298 -3.25 -12.06 20.78
CA VAL A 298 -3.49 -12.36 19.37
C VAL A 298 -4.05 -13.77 19.17
N GLU A 299 -3.53 -14.75 19.91
CA GLU A 299 -4.07 -16.11 19.87
C GLU A 299 -5.50 -16.18 20.45
N ALA A 300 -5.78 -15.45 21.55
CA ALA A 300 -7.13 -15.33 22.09
C ALA A 300 -8.11 -14.68 21.07
N PHE A 301 -7.66 -13.67 20.34
CA PHE A 301 -8.43 -13.08 19.23
C PHE A 301 -8.68 -14.11 18.11
N ARG A 302 -7.69 -14.93 17.74
CA ARG A 302 -7.89 -16.00 16.75
C ARG A 302 -8.92 -17.02 17.23
N ARG A 303 -8.89 -17.41 18.49
CA ARG A 303 -9.88 -18.32 19.10
C ARG A 303 -11.25 -17.69 19.37
N SER A 304 -11.47 -16.42 18.97
CA SER A 304 -12.73 -15.69 19.21
C SER A 304 -13.06 -15.48 20.70
N GLU A 305 -12.05 -15.48 21.56
CA GLU A 305 -12.18 -15.11 22.97
C GLU A 305 -12.16 -13.57 23.15
N ILE A 306 -11.58 -12.86 22.16
CA ILE A 306 -11.54 -11.41 22.02
C ILE A 306 -12.15 -11.06 20.66
N ASP A 307 -13.04 -10.08 20.62
CA ASP A 307 -13.75 -9.66 19.41
C ASP A 307 -13.02 -8.51 18.72
N CYS A 308 -12.31 -7.67 19.48
CA CYS A 308 -11.71 -6.46 18.96
C CYS A 308 -10.30 -6.20 19.52
N LEU A 309 -9.35 -5.99 18.63
CA LEU A 309 -8.01 -5.52 18.99
C LEU A 309 -7.92 -4.01 18.71
N VAL A 310 -7.70 -3.21 19.77
CA VAL A 310 -7.47 -1.76 19.63
C VAL A 310 -5.98 -1.51 19.56
N ASN A 311 -5.53 -1.05 18.42
CA ASN A 311 -4.11 -1.02 18.01
C ASN A 311 -3.53 0.39 17.97
N VAL A 312 -2.29 0.53 18.46
CA VAL A 312 -1.47 1.74 18.32
C VAL A 312 -0.15 1.39 17.64
N ASN A 313 -0.05 1.64 16.34
CA ASN A 313 1.16 1.47 15.50
C ASN A 313 1.82 0.07 15.51
N LEU A 314 1.20 -0.96 16.09
CA LEU A 314 1.77 -2.32 16.13
C LEU A 314 1.40 -3.14 14.89
N PHE A 315 0.15 -3.05 14.46
CA PHE A 315 -0.38 -3.86 13.36
C PHE A 315 -0.30 -3.15 12.01
N ASP A 316 0.38 -2.02 11.95
CA ASP A 316 0.62 -1.33 10.68
C ASP A 316 1.48 -2.21 9.76
N GLU A 317 2.47 -2.91 10.33
CA GLU A 317 3.40 -3.77 9.60
C GLU A 317 3.62 -5.10 10.34
N GLY A 318 3.88 -6.19 9.60
CA GLY A 318 4.25 -7.49 10.17
C GLY A 318 3.13 -8.31 10.83
N PHE A 319 1.94 -7.78 11.04
CA PHE A 319 0.84 -8.52 11.65
C PHE A 319 0.09 -9.37 10.63
N ASP A 320 -0.03 -10.68 10.86
CA ASP A 320 -0.76 -11.61 10.02
C ASP A 320 -1.94 -12.25 10.76
N CYS A 321 -3.14 -11.75 10.49
CA CYS A 321 -4.37 -12.32 10.99
C CYS A 321 -5.44 -12.26 9.90
N PRO A 322 -5.72 -13.38 9.22
CA PRO A 322 -6.73 -13.44 8.15
C PRO A 322 -8.17 -13.35 8.67
N ASP A 323 -8.39 -13.54 9.97
CA ASP A 323 -9.72 -13.59 10.59
C ASP A 323 -10.33 -12.21 10.83
N VAL A 324 -9.63 -11.13 10.47
CA VAL A 324 -10.13 -9.77 10.62
C VAL A 324 -11.27 -9.53 9.64
N GLU A 325 -12.49 -9.32 10.15
CA GLU A 325 -13.70 -9.09 9.37
C GLU A 325 -14.11 -7.62 9.33
N PHE A 326 -13.62 -6.79 10.27
CA PHE A 326 -13.77 -5.34 10.16
C PHE A 326 -12.46 -4.60 10.49
N ILE A 327 -12.32 -3.44 9.86
CA ILE A 327 -11.30 -2.44 10.17
C ILE A 327 -12.00 -1.15 10.53
N GLN A 328 -11.72 -0.62 11.72
CA GLN A 328 -12.21 0.69 12.12
C GLN A 328 -11.07 1.69 12.24
N MET A 329 -11.20 2.82 11.58
CA MET A 329 -10.24 3.91 11.64
C MET A 329 -10.74 4.99 12.61
N ALA A 330 -10.17 5.02 13.81
CA ALA A 330 -10.38 6.04 14.83
C ALA A 330 -9.24 7.08 14.85
N ARG A 331 -8.25 6.92 13.97
CA ARG A 331 -7.12 7.81 13.78
C ARG A 331 -7.12 8.42 12.39
N PRO A 332 -7.23 9.77 12.27
CA PRO A 332 -6.98 10.44 10.99
C PRO A 332 -5.49 10.38 10.64
N THR A 333 -5.18 10.35 9.35
CA THR A 333 -3.79 10.37 8.86
C THR A 333 -3.65 11.18 7.59
N LEU A 334 -2.46 11.73 7.38
CA LEU A 334 -2.01 12.36 6.14
C LEU A 334 -1.20 11.40 5.27
N SER A 335 -0.86 10.22 5.79
CA SER A 335 -0.03 9.22 5.13
C SER A 335 -0.87 8.21 4.34
N LEU A 336 -0.73 8.21 3.01
CA LEU A 336 -1.34 7.19 2.15
C LEU A 336 -0.83 5.78 2.50
N ALA A 337 0.44 5.67 2.87
CA ALA A 337 1.02 4.38 3.26
C ALA A 337 0.32 3.81 4.50
N LYS A 338 0.21 4.61 5.59
CA LYS A 338 -0.52 4.19 6.79
C LYS A 338 -1.96 3.80 6.49
N TYR A 339 -2.67 4.62 5.71
CA TYR A 339 -4.05 4.33 5.32
C TYR A 339 -4.18 2.98 4.62
N LEU A 340 -3.34 2.71 3.60
CA LEU A 340 -3.40 1.46 2.85
C LEU A 340 -2.91 0.24 3.66
N GLN A 341 -1.99 0.43 4.58
CA GLN A 341 -1.55 -0.61 5.50
C GLN A 341 -2.67 -1.01 6.48
N MET A 342 -3.34 -0.02 7.10
CA MET A 342 -4.48 -0.26 8.00
C MET A 342 -5.58 -1.06 7.29
N VAL A 343 -6.04 -0.57 6.15
CA VAL A 343 -7.11 -1.22 5.39
C VAL A 343 -6.68 -2.59 4.86
N GLY A 344 -5.43 -2.70 4.40
CA GLY A 344 -4.88 -3.93 3.82
C GLY A 344 -4.89 -5.13 4.76
N ARG A 345 -4.99 -4.91 6.08
CA ARG A 345 -5.14 -6.01 7.05
C ARG A 345 -6.49 -6.71 6.92
N GLY A 346 -7.55 -5.95 6.69
CA GLY A 346 -8.90 -6.50 6.47
C GLY A 346 -9.07 -7.18 5.12
N LEU A 347 -8.30 -6.78 4.11
CA LEU A 347 -8.42 -7.34 2.76
C LEU A 347 -7.74 -8.71 2.59
N ARG A 348 -7.10 -9.27 3.60
CA ARG A 348 -6.56 -10.63 3.52
C ARG A 348 -7.68 -11.65 3.39
N ILE A 349 -7.46 -12.65 2.51
CA ILE A 349 -8.40 -13.78 2.40
C ILE A 349 -8.32 -14.64 3.65
N ASN A 350 -9.47 -15.16 4.07
CA ASN A 350 -9.54 -16.23 5.05
C ASN A 350 -9.79 -17.55 4.31
N HIS A 351 -8.89 -18.51 4.46
CA HIS A 351 -9.01 -19.81 3.79
C HIS A 351 -10.14 -20.67 4.36
N GLU A 352 -10.51 -20.45 5.61
CA GLU A 352 -11.61 -21.14 6.29
C GLU A 352 -12.96 -20.50 5.96
N ASN A 353 -13.00 -19.15 5.81
CA ASN A 353 -14.19 -18.41 5.39
C ASN A 353 -13.95 -17.78 4.02
N LYS A 354 -14.32 -18.50 2.96
CA LYS A 354 -14.14 -18.08 1.56
C LYS A 354 -15.05 -16.93 1.14
N ASP A 355 -16.14 -16.73 1.88
CA ASP A 355 -17.14 -15.69 1.61
C ASP A 355 -16.91 -14.42 2.45
N LYS A 356 -15.77 -14.34 3.10
CA LYS A 356 -15.40 -13.18 3.89
C LYS A 356 -15.53 -11.90 3.10
N VAL A 357 -16.30 -10.94 3.64
CA VAL A 357 -16.38 -9.54 3.22
C VAL A 357 -15.91 -8.68 4.39
N CYS A 358 -14.85 -7.90 4.18
CA CYS A 358 -14.35 -7.00 5.22
C CYS A 358 -15.21 -5.72 5.29
N MET A 359 -15.65 -5.34 6.48
CA MET A 359 -16.27 -4.04 6.73
C MET A 359 -15.20 -3.02 7.09
N ILE A 360 -15.10 -1.92 6.31
CA ILE A 360 -14.22 -0.80 6.62
C ILE A 360 -15.06 0.35 7.16
N ILE A 361 -14.78 0.75 8.39
CA ILE A 361 -15.50 1.81 9.12
C ILE A 361 -14.54 3.00 9.29
N ASP A 362 -14.77 4.07 8.56
CA ASP A 362 -13.94 5.27 8.55
C ASP A 362 -14.61 6.39 9.37
N ASN A 363 -14.36 6.38 10.67
CA ASN A 363 -14.90 7.38 11.60
C ASN A 363 -14.17 8.74 11.57
N VAL A 364 -13.12 8.87 10.74
CA VAL A 364 -12.28 10.07 10.69
C VAL A 364 -12.14 10.66 9.28
N GLY A 365 -12.83 10.06 8.30
CA GLY A 365 -12.92 10.58 6.94
C GLY A 365 -11.63 10.50 6.11
N ASN A 366 -10.76 9.54 6.36
CA ASN A 366 -9.56 9.27 5.55
C ASN A 366 -9.90 9.06 4.06
N TYR A 367 -11.08 8.50 3.77
CA TYR A 367 -11.64 8.37 2.41
C TYR A 367 -11.62 9.67 1.61
N ARG A 368 -11.96 10.81 2.25
CA ARG A 368 -12.02 12.11 1.56
C ARG A 368 -10.69 12.57 1.02
N LYS A 369 -9.62 12.09 1.64
CA LYS A 369 -8.26 12.41 1.24
C LYS A 369 -7.69 11.41 0.25
N PHE A 370 -7.92 10.12 0.49
CA PHE A 370 -7.24 9.05 -0.24
C PHE A 370 -8.14 8.31 -1.23
N GLY A 371 -9.46 8.41 -1.10
CA GLY A 371 -10.41 7.59 -1.85
C GLY A 371 -10.45 6.15 -1.35
N LEU A 372 -11.05 5.26 -2.11
CA LEU A 372 -11.10 3.84 -1.80
C LEU A 372 -9.72 3.18 -1.86
N PRO A 373 -9.48 2.09 -1.08
CA PRO A 373 -8.19 1.37 -1.10
C PRO A 373 -7.81 0.81 -2.46
N ASP A 374 -8.79 0.38 -3.25
CA ASP A 374 -8.62 -0.16 -4.59
C ASP A 374 -8.64 0.90 -5.69
N LYS A 375 -8.73 2.18 -5.33
CA LYS A 375 -8.62 3.29 -6.28
C LYS A 375 -7.29 3.21 -7.02
N PRO A 376 -7.30 3.31 -8.34
CA PRO A 376 -6.11 3.40 -9.16
C PRO A 376 -5.19 4.56 -8.74
N ARG A 377 -3.87 4.30 -8.71
CA ARG A 377 -2.86 5.29 -8.33
C ARG A 377 -1.69 5.27 -9.31
N ASN A 378 -1.20 6.44 -9.66
CA ASN A 378 0.02 6.55 -10.47
C ASN A 378 1.25 6.37 -9.57
N TRP A 379 1.65 5.09 -9.37
CA TRP A 379 2.80 4.74 -8.56
C TRP A 379 4.12 5.23 -9.17
N GLU A 380 4.22 5.33 -10.51
CA GLU A 380 5.41 5.87 -11.18
C GLU A 380 5.67 7.33 -10.81
N SER A 381 4.65 8.16 -10.89
CA SER A 381 4.74 9.56 -10.46
C SER A 381 5.16 9.68 -8.99
N MET A 382 4.60 8.84 -8.13
CA MET A 382 4.91 8.85 -6.69
C MET A 382 6.33 8.37 -6.42
N PHE A 383 6.78 7.33 -7.10
CA PHE A 383 8.14 6.81 -7.06
C PHE A 383 9.16 7.86 -7.53
N ALA A 384 8.85 8.58 -8.62
CA ALA A 384 9.68 9.65 -9.13
C ALA A 384 9.69 10.91 -8.24
N GLY A 385 8.87 10.96 -7.16
CA GLY A 385 8.74 12.14 -6.31
C GLY A 385 8.03 13.31 -6.98
N LEU A 386 7.48 13.09 -8.16
CA LEU A 386 6.64 14.06 -8.83
C LEU A 386 5.38 14.26 -7.97
N ARG A 387 4.90 15.47 -7.88
CA ARG A 387 3.56 15.68 -7.34
C ARG A 387 2.65 14.81 -8.19
N ALA A 388 1.94 13.85 -7.56
CA ALA A 388 0.69 13.38 -8.15
C ALA A 388 0.00 14.68 -8.54
N GLY A 389 -0.09 14.96 -9.86
CA GLY A 389 -0.57 16.23 -10.30
C GLY A 389 -1.77 16.50 -9.46
N LYS A 390 -1.97 17.69 -8.93
CA LYS A 390 -3.22 18.01 -8.25
C LYS A 390 -4.27 17.64 -9.28
N GLY A 391 -4.67 16.36 -9.26
CA GLY A 391 -5.75 15.89 -10.08
C GLY A 391 -6.82 16.88 -9.71
N ILE A 392 -7.12 17.81 -10.62
CA ILE A 392 -8.13 18.82 -10.39
C ILE A 392 -9.35 17.96 -10.11
N ILE A 393 -9.64 17.73 -8.82
CA ILE A 393 -10.91 17.11 -8.45
C ILE A 393 -11.90 18.11 -9.02
N PRO A 394 -12.58 17.80 -10.13
CA PRO A 394 -13.44 18.77 -10.79
C PRO A 394 -14.40 19.32 -9.74
N THR A 395 -14.70 20.61 -9.79
CA THR A 395 -15.53 21.28 -8.79
C THR A 395 -16.86 20.56 -8.55
N TYR A 396 -17.35 19.83 -9.56
CA TYR A 396 -18.56 19.02 -9.44
C TYR A 396 -18.33 17.68 -8.72
N VAL A 397 -17.16 17.04 -8.84
CA VAL A 397 -16.79 15.87 -8.00
C VAL A 397 -16.71 16.34 -6.55
N LYS A 398 -16.15 17.52 -6.30
CA LYS A 398 -16.28 18.18 -5.00
C LYS A 398 -17.75 18.42 -4.63
N LYS A 399 -18.59 18.85 -5.58
CA LYS A 399 -20.04 19.02 -5.34
C LYS A 399 -20.74 17.69 -5.10
N MET A 400 -20.48 16.63 -5.88
CA MET A 400 -21.07 15.30 -5.61
C MET A 400 -20.57 14.70 -4.29
N GLN A 401 -19.31 14.90 -3.93
CA GLN A 401 -18.82 14.59 -2.58
C GLN A 401 -19.49 15.45 -1.49
N ASN A 402 -20.10 16.59 -1.88
CA ASN A 402 -20.78 17.53 -0.98
C ASN A 402 -22.29 17.26 -0.81
N ILE A 403 -22.93 16.50 -1.70
CA ILE A 403 -24.39 16.27 -1.70
C ILE A 403 -24.82 15.24 -0.65
N ILE A 404 -23.88 14.60 0.05
CA ILE A 404 -24.20 13.50 0.94
C ILE A 404 -24.21 13.97 2.40
N ALA A 405 -25.43 14.03 2.91
CA ALA A 405 -25.92 14.05 4.30
C ALA A 405 -25.52 15.23 5.21
N VAL A 406 -26.56 15.89 5.66
CA VAL A 406 -26.58 16.98 6.66
C VAL A 406 -26.51 16.45 8.10
N ASN A 407 -26.48 15.14 8.32
CA ASN A 407 -26.56 14.52 9.66
C ASN A 407 -25.27 13.76 10.01
N ASP A 408 -25.03 13.52 11.29
CA ASP A 408 -23.91 12.76 11.90
C ASP A 408 -23.85 11.28 11.47
N GLU A 409 -24.61 10.88 10.45
CA GLU A 409 -24.68 9.48 10.00
C GLU A 409 -23.49 9.09 9.11
N MET A 410 -23.05 7.84 9.28
CA MET A 410 -22.09 7.20 8.40
C MET A 410 -22.73 6.92 7.04
N ILE A 411 -21.93 7.08 5.98
CA ILE A 411 -22.38 6.93 4.59
C ILE A 411 -21.68 5.74 3.97
N THR A 412 -22.45 4.82 3.37
CA THR A 412 -21.90 3.71 2.60
C THR A 412 -21.40 4.23 1.26
N VAL A 413 -20.07 4.13 1.03
CA VAL A 413 -19.42 4.58 -0.21
C VAL A 413 -19.08 3.42 -1.14
N LYS A 414 -19.05 2.18 -0.62
CA LYS A 414 -18.86 0.97 -1.41
C LYS A 414 -19.58 -0.21 -0.76
N LYS A 415 -20.24 -1.03 -1.58
CA LYS A 415 -20.72 -2.39 -1.24
C LYS A 415 -19.92 -3.40 -2.04
N ALA A 416 -19.58 -4.52 -1.40
CA ALA A 416 -18.94 -5.64 -2.07
C ALA A 416 -19.91 -6.29 -3.04
N ASN A 417 -19.44 -6.64 -4.22
CA ASN A 417 -20.21 -7.49 -5.14
C ASN A 417 -19.93 -8.97 -4.82
N THR A 418 -20.70 -9.54 -3.90
CA THR A 418 -20.55 -10.93 -3.43
C THR A 418 -21.10 -11.96 -4.43
N ALA A 419 -22.00 -11.55 -5.32
CA ALA A 419 -22.55 -12.43 -6.37
C ALA A 419 -21.53 -12.72 -7.49
N ARG A 420 -20.43 -11.98 -7.54
CA ARG A 420 -19.44 -12.08 -8.58
C ARG A 420 -18.51 -13.27 -8.38
N LYS A 421 -18.47 -14.19 -9.37
CA LYS A 421 -17.52 -15.32 -9.36
C LYS A 421 -16.08 -14.80 -9.50
N LYS A 422 -15.14 -15.44 -8.77
CA LYS A 422 -13.71 -15.18 -8.90
C LYS A 422 -13.24 -15.44 -10.34
N MET A 423 -12.42 -14.53 -10.88
CA MET A 423 -11.95 -14.60 -12.26
C MET A 423 -10.53 -15.16 -12.32
N THR A 424 -10.27 -16.02 -13.30
CA THR A 424 -8.91 -16.35 -13.72
C THR A 424 -8.26 -15.15 -14.42
N ALA A 425 -6.93 -15.14 -14.58
CA ALA A 425 -6.23 -14.09 -15.31
C ALA A 425 -6.76 -13.92 -16.75
N ARG A 426 -7.08 -15.03 -17.42
CA ARG A 426 -7.67 -15.02 -18.78
C ARG A 426 -9.06 -14.40 -18.78
N GLN A 427 -9.92 -14.79 -17.83
CA GLN A 427 -11.27 -14.24 -17.69
C GLN A 427 -11.23 -12.74 -17.35
N LEU A 428 -10.31 -12.31 -16.46
CA LEU A 428 -10.14 -10.90 -16.17
C LEU A 428 -9.69 -10.10 -17.40
N LYS A 429 -8.75 -10.64 -18.20
CA LYS A 429 -8.31 -10.00 -19.45
C LYS A 429 -9.48 -9.86 -20.43
N GLU A 430 -10.31 -10.89 -20.58
CA GLU A 430 -11.49 -10.85 -21.44
C GLU A 430 -12.54 -9.87 -20.91
N TYR A 431 -12.79 -9.88 -19.60
CA TYR A 431 -13.69 -8.93 -18.95
C TYR A 431 -13.25 -7.47 -19.22
N LEU A 432 -11.97 -7.17 -19.08
CA LEU A 432 -11.44 -5.82 -19.31
C LEU A 432 -11.52 -5.37 -20.77
N LYS A 433 -11.50 -6.29 -21.75
CA LYS A 433 -11.72 -5.94 -23.17
C LYS A 433 -13.12 -5.37 -23.43
N ASN A 434 -14.10 -5.79 -22.63
CA ASN A 434 -15.49 -5.34 -22.77
C ASN A 434 -15.78 -4.04 -22.00
N VAL A 435 -14.76 -3.36 -21.49
CA VAL A 435 -14.93 -2.04 -20.87
C VAL A 435 -15.24 -1.01 -21.93
N GLU A 436 -16.35 -0.30 -21.72
CA GLU A 436 -16.86 0.70 -22.64
C GLU A 436 -17.13 2.05 -21.96
N PRO A 437 -16.98 3.18 -22.63
CA PRO A 437 -17.50 4.45 -22.17
C PRO A 437 -19.02 4.43 -22.12
N PHE A 438 -19.61 5.06 -21.10
CA PHE A 438 -21.06 5.27 -21.02
C PHE A 438 -21.35 6.68 -20.50
N GLN A 439 -22.54 7.18 -20.84
CA GLN A 439 -22.99 8.50 -20.40
C GLN A 439 -24.18 8.38 -19.44
N GLN A 440 -24.13 9.18 -18.37
CA GLN A 440 -25.23 9.33 -17.44
C GLN A 440 -25.25 10.79 -16.93
N ASP A 441 -26.42 11.42 -16.94
CA ASP A 441 -26.61 12.82 -16.49
C ASP A 441 -25.63 13.81 -17.15
N GLY A 442 -25.40 13.64 -18.46
CA GLY A 442 -24.49 14.49 -19.24
C GLY A 442 -23.00 14.28 -18.95
N ARG A 443 -22.64 13.24 -18.21
CA ARG A 443 -21.26 12.90 -17.85
C ARG A 443 -20.89 11.50 -18.31
N TRP A 444 -19.60 11.31 -18.56
CA TRP A 444 -19.03 10.07 -19.04
C TRP A 444 -18.29 9.31 -17.94
N GLY A 445 -18.48 7.99 -17.94
CA GLY A 445 -17.80 7.01 -17.10
C GLY A 445 -17.36 5.79 -17.91
N LEU A 446 -16.84 4.78 -17.24
CA LEU A 446 -16.51 3.48 -17.83
C LEU A 446 -17.31 2.39 -17.13
N ARG A 447 -17.85 1.44 -17.90
CA ARG A 447 -18.57 0.27 -17.38
C ARG A 447 -18.22 -1.00 -18.15
N VAL A 448 -18.53 -2.13 -17.56
CA VAL A 448 -18.65 -3.43 -18.23
C VAL A 448 -20.02 -4.00 -17.88
N MET A 449 -20.90 -4.12 -18.87
CA MET A 449 -22.32 -4.48 -18.59
C MET A 449 -22.90 -3.51 -17.54
N ASP A 450 -23.36 -4.03 -16.40
CA ASP A 450 -23.90 -3.23 -15.28
C ASP A 450 -22.86 -2.77 -14.26
N ASP A 451 -21.61 -3.23 -14.38
CA ASP A 451 -20.55 -2.89 -13.44
C ASP A 451 -19.90 -1.55 -13.80
N ILE A 452 -20.08 -0.54 -12.97
CA ILE A 452 -19.44 0.76 -13.16
C ILE A 452 -17.98 0.69 -12.70
N ILE A 453 -17.05 0.76 -13.65
CA ILE A 453 -15.60 0.83 -13.41
C ILE A 453 -15.18 2.24 -12.99
N VAL A 454 -15.67 3.24 -13.73
CA VAL A 454 -15.46 4.66 -13.45
C VAL A 454 -16.81 5.36 -13.43
N LYS A 455 -17.15 5.99 -12.30
CA LYS A 455 -18.38 6.79 -12.18
C LYS A 455 -18.39 7.90 -13.25
N PRO A 456 -19.58 8.31 -13.76
CA PRO A 456 -19.70 9.34 -14.79
C PRO A 456 -19.28 10.71 -14.26
N ILE A 457 -18.01 11.03 -14.38
CA ILE A 457 -17.39 12.25 -13.87
C ILE A 457 -16.71 13.10 -14.94
N TYR A 458 -16.40 12.52 -16.09
CA TYR A 458 -15.73 13.21 -17.20
C TYR A 458 -16.72 13.96 -18.08
N THR A 459 -16.27 15.00 -18.77
CA THR A 459 -17.08 15.68 -19.80
C THR A 459 -17.15 14.86 -21.08
N HIS A 460 -16.14 14.04 -21.32
CA HIS A 460 -16.09 13.08 -22.42
C HIS A 460 -15.09 11.97 -22.11
N ILE A 461 -15.37 10.75 -22.59
CA ILE A 461 -14.40 9.66 -22.71
C ILE A 461 -14.54 9.12 -24.12
N SER A 462 -13.42 8.99 -24.85
CA SER A 462 -13.40 8.39 -26.20
C SER A 462 -13.52 6.87 -26.12
N ASP A 463 -13.79 6.24 -27.27
CA ASP A 463 -13.59 4.81 -27.42
C ASP A 463 -12.13 4.43 -27.17
N PHE A 464 -11.92 3.17 -26.73
CA PHE A 464 -10.58 2.66 -26.49
C PHE A 464 -9.81 2.45 -27.81
N ARG A 465 -8.60 2.98 -27.86
CA ARG A 465 -7.60 2.66 -28.89
C ARG A 465 -6.49 1.86 -28.21
N GLY A 466 -6.44 0.54 -28.48
CA GLY A 466 -5.64 -0.38 -27.66
C GLY A 466 -6.16 -0.47 -26.24
N ASP A 467 -5.30 -0.26 -25.27
CA ASP A 467 -5.63 -0.32 -23.84
C ASP A 467 -6.01 1.04 -23.22
N TYR A 468 -6.00 2.13 -23.99
CA TYR A 468 -6.24 3.48 -23.50
C TYR A 468 -7.40 4.18 -24.17
N ALA A 469 -8.11 5.02 -23.39
CA ALA A 469 -9.12 5.95 -23.86
C ALA A 469 -8.78 7.39 -23.42
N GLU A 470 -9.01 8.35 -24.30
CA GLU A 470 -8.88 9.76 -23.98
C GLU A 470 -10.01 10.16 -23.01
N CYS A 471 -9.68 10.89 -21.96
CA CYS A 471 -10.67 11.49 -21.07
C CYS A 471 -10.52 13.01 -21.04
N ARG A 472 -11.66 13.70 -20.88
CA ARG A 472 -11.70 15.17 -20.85
C ARG A 472 -12.42 15.66 -19.58
N ILE A 473 -11.93 16.81 -19.08
CA ILE A 473 -12.60 17.54 -18.01
C ILE A 473 -12.72 19.02 -18.38
N GLY A 474 -13.72 19.70 -17.81
CA GLY A 474 -13.99 21.11 -18.10
C GLY A 474 -14.95 21.31 -19.28
N ILE A 475 -15.67 22.45 -19.27
CA ILE A 475 -16.65 22.79 -20.32
C ILE A 475 -16.09 23.90 -21.23
N GLN A 476 -15.53 24.96 -20.64
CA GLN A 476 -14.96 26.09 -21.39
C GLN A 476 -13.47 25.93 -21.70
N LYS A 477 -12.72 25.33 -20.80
CA LYS A 477 -11.32 24.91 -21.01
C LYS A 477 -11.24 23.41 -20.79
N CYS A 478 -11.34 22.67 -21.88
CA CYS A 478 -11.17 21.22 -21.83
C CYS A 478 -9.71 20.88 -21.60
N LEU A 479 -9.47 20.01 -20.62
CA LEU A 479 -8.16 19.40 -20.37
C LEU A 479 -8.26 17.91 -20.65
N TYR A 480 -7.23 17.39 -21.29
CA TYR A 480 -7.16 16.04 -21.83
C TYR A 480 -6.23 15.17 -21.02
N GLY A 481 -6.61 13.92 -20.84
CA GLY A 481 -5.85 12.86 -20.20
C GLY A 481 -6.13 11.49 -20.80
N LEU A 482 -5.50 10.44 -20.27
CA LEU A 482 -5.71 9.05 -20.69
C LEU A 482 -6.12 8.18 -19.51
N LEU A 483 -7.07 7.27 -19.78
CA LEU A 483 -7.50 6.21 -18.87
C LEU A 483 -7.18 4.84 -19.49
N ASP A 484 -6.80 3.87 -18.67
CA ASP A 484 -6.78 2.47 -19.06
C ASP A 484 -8.17 1.81 -18.86
N ARG A 485 -8.31 0.55 -19.30
CA ARG A 485 -9.56 -0.23 -19.16
C ARG A 485 -9.95 -0.52 -17.71
N ARG A 486 -9.05 -0.34 -16.74
CA ARG A 486 -9.33 -0.46 -15.30
C ARG A 486 -9.79 0.85 -14.68
N GLY A 487 -9.80 1.93 -15.48
CA GLY A 487 -10.09 3.28 -15.00
C GLY A 487 -8.92 3.95 -14.33
N ASN A 488 -7.69 3.43 -14.49
CA ASN A 488 -6.50 4.11 -14.02
C ASN A 488 -6.26 5.37 -14.86
N ILE A 489 -5.93 6.46 -14.21
CA ILE A 489 -5.46 7.67 -14.88
C ILE A 489 -4.00 7.44 -15.26
N ILE A 490 -3.75 7.10 -16.49
CA ILE A 490 -2.41 6.92 -17.06
C ILE A 490 -1.76 8.28 -17.31
N LEU A 491 -2.51 9.18 -17.89
CA LEU A 491 -2.14 10.58 -18.06
C LEU A 491 -3.22 11.46 -17.41
N PRO A 492 -2.85 12.32 -16.43
CA PRO A 492 -3.83 13.19 -15.79
C PRO A 492 -4.43 14.17 -16.81
N PRO A 493 -5.73 14.51 -16.69
CA PRO A 493 -6.38 15.46 -17.59
C PRO A 493 -5.94 16.90 -17.26
N GLU A 494 -4.73 17.25 -17.64
CA GLU A 494 -4.10 18.56 -17.43
C GLU A 494 -3.49 19.14 -18.70
N TYR A 495 -3.57 18.45 -19.84
CA TYR A 495 -2.98 18.83 -21.10
C TYR A 495 -3.99 19.55 -21.99
N LYS A 496 -3.52 20.49 -22.81
CA LYS A 496 -4.35 21.25 -23.74
C LYS A 496 -4.81 20.39 -24.93
N TYR A 497 -3.94 19.47 -25.38
CA TYR A 497 -4.24 18.49 -26.44
C TYR A 497 -3.44 17.21 -26.21
N ILE A 498 -4.01 16.08 -26.70
CA ILE A 498 -3.32 14.82 -26.93
C ILE A 498 -3.36 14.57 -28.43
N TYR A 499 -2.17 14.48 -29.06
CA TYR A 499 -2.10 14.30 -30.52
C TYR A 499 -2.18 12.83 -30.90
N ARG A 500 -1.38 11.98 -30.26
CA ARG A 500 -1.34 10.54 -30.50
C ARG A 500 -0.74 9.80 -29.31
N TRP A 501 -1.04 8.52 -29.23
CA TRP A 501 -0.45 7.62 -28.25
C TRP A 501 -0.34 6.20 -28.80
N ASN A 502 0.56 5.42 -28.20
CA ASN A 502 0.71 3.98 -28.36
C ASN A 502 0.91 3.34 -26.98
N GLU A 503 1.31 2.07 -26.93
CA GLU A 503 1.51 1.34 -25.67
C GLU A 503 2.66 1.90 -24.81
N HIS A 504 3.56 2.68 -25.37
CA HIS A 504 4.79 3.12 -24.71
C HIS A 504 4.90 4.63 -24.53
N ALA A 505 4.22 5.42 -25.34
CA ALA A 505 4.37 6.86 -25.32
C ALA A 505 3.12 7.62 -25.77
N VAL A 506 2.98 8.84 -25.28
CA VAL A 506 1.93 9.80 -25.68
C VAL A 506 2.54 11.14 -26.04
N GLU A 507 2.09 11.72 -27.15
CA GLU A 507 2.48 13.07 -27.56
C GLU A 507 1.39 14.07 -27.16
N VAL A 508 1.77 15.05 -26.34
CA VAL A 508 0.83 16.01 -25.73
C VAL A 508 1.30 17.45 -25.92
N GLN A 509 0.37 18.40 -25.83
CA GLN A 509 0.66 19.81 -25.66
C GLN A 509 0.28 20.28 -24.26
N GLY A 510 1.25 20.83 -23.54
CA GLY A 510 1.03 21.45 -22.25
C GLY A 510 0.26 22.78 -22.32
N ASN A 511 -0.17 23.29 -21.17
CA ASN A 511 -0.78 24.62 -21.06
C ASN A 511 0.19 25.77 -21.37
N ASP A 512 1.48 25.47 -21.37
CA ASP A 512 2.58 26.36 -21.80
C ASP A 512 2.71 26.46 -23.32
N GLY A 513 1.92 25.70 -24.08
CA GLY A 513 1.91 25.67 -25.54
C GLY A 513 2.98 24.78 -26.19
N TYR A 514 3.88 24.19 -25.39
CA TYR A 514 4.93 23.30 -25.92
C TYR A 514 4.44 21.86 -26.05
N SER A 515 4.83 21.22 -27.15
CA SER A 515 4.60 19.79 -27.36
C SER A 515 5.74 18.97 -26.77
N ARG A 516 5.40 17.82 -26.19
CA ARG A 516 6.35 16.90 -25.58
C ARG A 516 5.85 15.47 -25.67
N THR A 517 6.79 14.52 -25.73
CA THR A 517 6.48 13.09 -25.66
C THR A 517 6.64 12.63 -24.22
N ILE A 518 5.67 11.88 -23.70
CA ILE A 518 5.66 11.32 -22.34
C ILE A 518 5.63 9.79 -22.50
N GLU A 519 6.52 9.10 -21.83
CA GLU A 519 6.49 7.62 -21.72
C GLU A 519 5.33 7.20 -20.81
N LEU A 520 4.59 6.15 -21.24
CA LEU A 520 3.38 5.62 -20.57
C LEU A 520 3.71 4.44 -19.64
#